data_92c9429e13c11367ca64d20101ca2dd6
#
_entry.id   92c9429e13c11367ca64d20101ca2dd6
#
_cell.length_a   1.000
_cell.length_b   1.000
_cell.length_c   1.000
_cell.angle_alpha   90.00
_cell.angle_beta   90.00
_cell.angle_gamma   90.00
#
_symmetry.space_group_name_H-M   'P 1'
#
loop_
_entity.id
_entity.type
_entity.pdbx_description
1 polymer ?
#
loop_
_entity_poly.entity_id
_entity_poly.type
_entity_poly.pdbx_seq_one_letter_code
_entity_poly.pdbx_strand_id
1 'polypeptide(L)'
;YGLKRQYLFCDEVYSYGLANSTDKTFLHPGEDNTPLDEWVTGSYFENYMNYNDDSFNYSAAYRNQENDVHPPVYYMLLHTVCYFFKGAGYSAVPGIVLNLILLIFVDILLLYVAAYLLGNRWYGLMAAALWGVSSVGISNCMLIRMYLLQTLNVLLLTAVHVYILRHKKKMTVPYFI
;
A
#
# COMPACT_ATOMS: atom_id res chain seq x y z
N TYR A 1 -13.44 -11.67 -6.96
CA TYR A 1 -13.19 -10.79 -8.11
C TYR A 1 -11.69 -10.42 -8.20
N GLY A 2 -11.08 -9.89 -7.16
CA GLY A 2 -9.68 -9.44 -7.16
C GLY A 2 -8.65 -10.53 -7.51
N LEU A 3 -8.86 -11.77 -7.06
CA LEU A 3 -7.96 -12.90 -7.31
C LEU A 3 -7.99 -13.42 -8.75
N LYS A 4 -9.01 -13.07 -9.54
CA LYS A 4 -9.18 -13.46 -10.95
C LYS A 4 -8.96 -12.28 -11.90
N ARG A 5 -8.42 -11.19 -11.40
CA ARG A 5 -8.20 -9.98 -12.17
C ARG A 5 -7.09 -10.20 -13.20
N GLN A 6 -7.40 -9.98 -14.47
CA GLN A 6 -6.49 -10.23 -15.61
C GLN A 6 -5.79 -8.96 -16.12
N TYR A 7 -6.16 -7.78 -15.59
CA TYR A 7 -5.58 -6.51 -16.01
C TYR A 7 -5.20 -5.65 -14.81
N LEU A 8 -4.21 -4.80 -15.02
CA LEU A 8 -3.73 -3.82 -14.08
C LEU A 8 -4.01 -2.42 -14.58
N PHE A 9 -4.18 -1.50 -13.65
CA PHE A 9 -4.02 -0.10 -13.95
C PHE A 9 -2.54 0.26 -14.07
N CYS A 10 -2.23 1.27 -14.87
CA CYS A 10 -0.85 1.76 -15.05
C CYS A 10 -0.14 2.01 -13.72
N ASP A 11 -0.82 2.64 -12.77
CA ASP A 11 -0.33 2.92 -11.43
C ASP A 11 0.07 1.69 -10.63
N GLU A 12 -0.57 0.55 -10.87
CA GLU A 12 -0.26 -0.70 -10.18
C GLU A 12 0.96 -1.38 -10.79
N VAL A 13 1.14 -1.26 -12.11
CA VAL A 13 2.38 -1.68 -12.78
C VAL A 13 3.56 -0.94 -12.14
N TYR A 14 3.46 0.38 -11.99
CA TYR A 14 4.48 1.17 -11.32
C TYR A 14 4.63 0.82 -9.85
N SER A 15 3.54 0.51 -9.13
CA SER A 15 3.66 0.09 -7.73
C SER A 15 4.50 -1.18 -7.57
N TYR A 16 4.32 -2.16 -8.44
CA TYR A 16 5.14 -3.37 -8.43
C TYR A 16 6.57 -3.11 -8.90
N GLY A 17 6.74 -2.33 -9.97
CA GLY A 17 8.07 -1.97 -10.46
C GLY A 17 8.89 -1.21 -9.43
N LEU A 18 8.30 -0.18 -8.80
CA LEU A 18 8.94 0.59 -7.72
C LEU A 18 9.30 -0.26 -6.50
N ALA A 19 8.50 -1.32 -6.23
CA ALA A 19 8.79 -2.25 -5.14
C ALA A 19 9.89 -3.26 -5.50
N ASN A 20 9.94 -3.77 -6.74
CA ASN A 20 10.69 -4.98 -7.08
C ASN A 20 11.82 -4.76 -8.09
N SER A 21 11.78 -3.69 -8.91
CA SER A 21 12.80 -3.45 -9.93
C SER A 21 14.13 -3.03 -9.30
N THR A 22 15.22 -3.66 -9.75
CA THR A 22 16.59 -3.30 -9.37
C THR A 22 17.27 -2.43 -10.40
N ASP A 23 16.80 -2.45 -11.65
CA ASP A 23 17.45 -1.86 -12.81
C ASP A 23 16.82 -0.52 -13.23
N LYS A 24 15.51 -0.39 -13.04
CA LYS A 24 14.73 0.75 -13.51
C LYS A 24 13.75 1.21 -12.45
N THR A 25 13.71 2.52 -12.19
CA THR A 25 12.68 3.13 -11.37
C THR A 25 11.37 3.17 -12.15
N PHE A 26 11.39 3.70 -13.38
CA PHE A 26 10.23 3.80 -14.26
C PHE A 26 10.54 3.22 -15.64
N LEU A 27 9.49 2.88 -16.38
CA LEU A 27 9.56 2.55 -17.80
C LEU A 27 9.35 3.84 -18.60
N HIS A 28 10.44 4.44 -19.08
CA HIS A 28 10.39 5.65 -19.91
C HIS A 28 10.47 5.25 -21.38
N PRO A 29 9.39 5.45 -22.19
CA PRO A 29 9.44 5.15 -23.61
C PRO A 29 10.60 5.88 -24.31
N GLY A 30 11.38 5.14 -25.11
CA GLY A 30 12.55 5.67 -25.80
C GLY A 30 13.83 5.79 -24.98
N GLU A 31 13.79 5.48 -23.67
CA GLU A 31 14.95 5.49 -22.78
C GLU A 31 15.20 4.08 -22.20
N ASP A 32 16.44 3.80 -21.79
CA ASP A 32 16.84 2.58 -21.10
C ASP A 32 16.36 1.26 -21.77
N ASN A 33 16.41 1.20 -23.10
CA ASN A 33 15.88 0.09 -23.91
C ASN A 33 14.37 -0.11 -23.75
N THR A 34 13.63 0.91 -23.32
CA THR A 34 12.18 0.89 -23.30
C THR A 34 11.65 1.23 -24.71
N PRO A 35 10.88 0.36 -25.35
CA PRO A 35 10.37 0.59 -26.69
C PRO A 35 9.51 1.87 -26.77
N LEU A 36 9.68 2.61 -27.86
CA LEU A 36 8.85 3.78 -28.18
C LEU A 36 8.00 3.45 -29.42
N ASP A 37 6.69 3.68 -29.31
CA ASP A 37 5.72 3.46 -30.40
C ASP A 37 5.73 2.04 -30.99
N GLU A 38 6.09 1.05 -30.20
CA GLU A 38 6.10 -0.37 -30.57
C GLU A 38 5.15 -1.19 -29.68
N TRP A 39 4.59 -2.25 -30.26
CA TRP A 39 3.86 -3.25 -29.50
C TRP A 39 4.84 -4.15 -28.76
N VAL A 40 4.71 -4.21 -27.43
CA VAL A 40 5.52 -5.11 -26.59
C VAL A 40 4.68 -6.27 -26.08
N THR A 41 5.33 -7.39 -25.80
CA THR A 41 4.68 -8.54 -25.16
C THR A 41 4.45 -8.28 -23.67
N GLY A 42 3.47 -8.96 -23.07
CA GLY A 42 3.21 -8.86 -21.62
C GLY A 42 4.44 -9.17 -20.75
N SER A 43 5.33 -10.04 -21.23
CA SER A 43 6.59 -10.39 -20.54
C SER A 43 7.51 -9.19 -20.30
N TYR A 44 7.44 -8.16 -21.11
CA TYR A 44 8.18 -6.91 -20.88
C TYR A 44 7.79 -6.25 -19.55
N PHE A 45 6.48 -6.13 -19.30
CA PHE A 45 5.97 -5.58 -18.05
C PHE A 45 6.13 -6.55 -16.86
N GLU A 46 5.99 -7.86 -17.12
CA GLU A 46 6.20 -8.88 -16.09
C GLU A 46 7.63 -8.83 -15.54
N ASN A 47 8.64 -8.69 -16.38
CA ASN A 47 10.03 -8.58 -15.97
C ASN A 47 10.29 -7.34 -15.10
N TYR A 48 9.60 -6.24 -15.35
CA TYR A 48 9.69 -5.02 -14.52
C TYR A 48 9.00 -5.19 -13.16
N MET A 49 7.88 -5.91 -13.11
CA MET A 49 7.07 -6.08 -11.91
C MET A 49 7.51 -7.24 -11.02
N ASN A 50 8.13 -8.28 -11.61
CA ASN A 50 8.45 -9.50 -10.89
C ASN A 50 9.51 -9.30 -9.82
N TYR A 51 9.35 -10.06 -8.74
CA TYR A 51 10.37 -10.22 -7.73
C TYR A 51 11.46 -11.18 -8.25
N ASN A 52 12.60 -10.64 -8.66
CA ASN A 52 13.71 -11.39 -9.27
C ASN A 52 14.92 -11.55 -8.33
N ASP A 53 14.85 -11.04 -7.11
CA ASP A 53 15.94 -11.10 -6.13
C ASP A 53 15.77 -12.31 -5.19
N ASP A 54 16.89 -12.88 -4.71
CA ASP A 54 16.88 -13.95 -3.71
C ASP A 54 16.91 -13.43 -2.27
N SER A 55 17.01 -12.12 -2.10
CA SER A 55 17.09 -11.43 -0.80
C SER A 55 16.18 -10.21 -0.75
N PHE A 56 15.86 -9.76 0.47
CA PHE A 56 15.13 -8.50 0.65
C PHE A 56 15.98 -7.30 0.24
N ASN A 57 15.75 -6.75 -0.95
CA ASN A 57 16.47 -5.61 -1.48
C ASN A 57 15.76 -4.28 -1.19
N TYR A 58 15.61 -3.95 0.10
CA TYR A 58 14.96 -2.70 0.52
C TYR A 58 15.70 -1.45 0.05
N SER A 59 17.01 -1.55 -0.20
CA SER A 59 17.77 -0.41 -0.70
C SER A 59 17.40 -0.06 -2.14
N ALA A 60 17.06 -1.05 -2.98
CA ALA A 60 16.55 -0.80 -4.32
C ALA A 60 15.16 -0.15 -4.27
N ALA A 61 14.24 -0.73 -3.49
CA ALA A 61 12.90 -0.16 -3.29
C ALA A 61 12.97 1.28 -2.75
N TYR A 62 13.89 1.58 -1.83
CA TYR A 62 14.08 2.93 -1.31
C TYR A 62 14.61 3.89 -2.39
N ARG A 63 15.67 3.51 -3.14
CA ARG A 63 16.21 4.34 -4.23
C ARG A 63 15.18 4.61 -5.32
N ASN A 64 14.34 3.64 -5.65
CA ASN A 64 13.26 3.85 -6.60
C ASN A 64 12.30 4.96 -6.13
N GLN A 65 12.07 5.08 -4.82
CA GLN A 65 11.21 6.11 -4.24
C GLN A 65 11.88 7.49 -4.16
N GLU A 66 13.20 7.60 -4.21
CA GLU A 66 13.89 8.90 -4.31
C GLU A 66 13.54 9.64 -5.61
N ASN A 67 13.15 8.90 -6.65
CA ASN A 67 12.71 9.44 -7.94
C ASN A 67 11.17 9.50 -8.09
N ASP A 68 10.41 9.15 -7.05
CA ASP A 68 8.95 9.21 -7.01
C ASP A 68 8.48 10.18 -5.91
N VAL A 69 7.22 10.59 -6.00
CA VAL A 69 6.59 11.53 -5.04
C VAL A 69 6.00 10.83 -3.81
N HIS A 70 6.04 9.49 -3.77
CA HIS A 70 5.38 8.72 -2.72
C HIS A 70 6.36 8.21 -1.66
N PRO A 71 5.94 8.15 -0.37
CA PRO A 71 6.78 7.59 0.69
C PRO A 71 7.12 6.12 0.48
N PRO A 72 8.35 5.66 0.83
CA PRO A 72 8.88 4.34 0.48
C PRO A 72 8.21 3.18 1.24
N VAL A 73 7.58 3.42 2.39
CA VAL A 73 7.14 2.37 3.32
C VAL A 73 6.17 1.37 2.67
N TYR A 74 5.19 1.85 1.90
CA TYR A 74 4.24 0.97 1.22
C TYR A 74 4.95 0.01 0.24
N TYR A 75 5.89 0.51 -0.53
CA TYR A 75 6.62 -0.25 -1.55
C TYR A 75 7.58 -1.25 -0.92
N MET A 76 8.19 -0.91 0.22
CA MET A 76 8.99 -1.86 1.01
C MET A 76 8.13 -2.99 1.60
N LEU A 77 6.91 -2.68 2.06
CA LEU A 77 5.96 -3.69 2.50
C LEU A 77 5.50 -4.58 1.34
N LEU A 78 5.21 -3.97 0.17
CA LEU A 78 4.84 -4.71 -1.03
C LEU A 78 5.97 -5.65 -1.47
N HIS A 79 7.22 -5.17 -1.50
CA HIS A 79 8.41 -5.96 -1.75
C HIS A 79 8.50 -7.18 -0.81
N THR A 80 8.27 -6.94 0.50
CA THR A 80 8.26 -8.01 1.52
C THR A 80 7.20 -9.07 1.20
N VAL A 81 5.99 -8.67 0.84
CA VAL A 81 4.93 -9.64 0.52
C VAL A 81 5.25 -10.37 -0.78
N CYS A 82 5.74 -9.67 -1.82
CA CYS A 82 6.14 -10.27 -3.08
C CYS A 82 7.19 -11.38 -2.91
N TYR A 83 8.11 -11.24 -1.95
CA TYR A 83 9.11 -12.27 -1.62
C TYR A 83 8.48 -13.64 -1.34
N PHE A 84 7.35 -13.68 -0.62
CA PHE A 84 6.68 -14.93 -0.29
C PHE A 84 5.91 -15.55 -1.47
N PHE A 85 5.76 -14.80 -2.57
CA PHE A 85 5.09 -15.24 -3.80
C PHE A 85 6.05 -15.37 -4.99
N LYS A 86 7.36 -15.31 -4.75
CA LYS A 86 8.37 -15.43 -5.82
C LYS A 86 8.22 -16.75 -6.57
N GLY A 87 8.48 -16.72 -7.88
CA GLY A 87 8.40 -17.91 -8.75
C GLY A 87 7.00 -18.22 -9.30
N ALA A 88 5.97 -17.50 -8.86
CA ALA A 88 4.60 -17.65 -9.39
C ALA A 88 4.33 -16.80 -10.65
N GLY A 89 5.33 -16.04 -11.12
CA GLY A 89 5.14 -14.99 -12.12
C GLY A 89 4.39 -13.77 -11.55
N TYR A 90 4.07 -12.81 -12.40
CA TYR A 90 3.28 -11.65 -11.98
C TYR A 90 1.87 -12.08 -11.53
N SER A 91 1.48 -11.57 -10.38
CA SER A 91 0.14 -11.77 -9.82
C SER A 91 -0.30 -10.53 -9.02
N ALA A 92 -1.59 -10.18 -9.09
CA ALA A 92 -2.17 -9.16 -8.22
C ALA A 92 -2.32 -9.62 -6.75
N VAL A 93 -2.14 -10.92 -6.48
CA VAL A 93 -2.36 -11.51 -5.15
C VAL A 93 -1.49 -10.88 -4.05
N PRO A 94 -0.18 -10.69 -4.22
CA PRO A 94 0.65 -10.07 -3.19
C PRO A 94 0.16 -8.69 -2.74
N GLY A 95 -0.17 -7.83 -3.70
CA GLY A 95 -0.67 -6.48 -3.40
C GLY A 95 -2.04 -6.50 -2.72
N ILE A 96 -2.94 -7.39 -3.16
CA ILE A 96 -4.26 -7.57 -2.52
C ILE A 96 -4.09 -8.12 -1.10
N VAL A 97 -3.18 -9.06 -0.87
CA VAL A 97 -2.88 -9.61 0.47
C VAL A 97 -2.36 -8.50 1.39
N LEU A 98 -1.41 -7.68 0.93
CA LEU A 98 -0.95 -6.52 1.68
C LEU A 98 -2.09 -5.58 2.05
N ASN A 99 -2.92 -5.22 1.06
CA ASN A 99 -4.04 -4.32 1.29
C ASN A 99 -5.10 -4.90 2.22
N LEU A 100 -5.36 -6.21 2.18
CA LEU A 100 -6.25 -6.88 3.13
C LEU A 100 -5.70 -6.80 4.56
N ILE A 101 -4.40 -7.01 4.75
CA ILE A 101 -3.76 -6.85 6.07
C ILE A 101 -3.92 -5.40 6.56
N LEU A 102 -3.66 -4.42 5.70
CA LEU A 102 -3.82 -3.01 6.05
C LEU A 102 -5.28 -2.66 6.36
N LEU A 103 -6.24 -3.21 5.62
CA LEU A 103 -7.68 -3.02 5.86
C LEU A 103 -8.08 -3.53 7.25
N ILE A 104 -7.60 -4.70 7.66
CA ILE A 104 -7.84 -5.24 9.01
C ILE A 104 -7.35 -4.27 10.08
N PHE A 105 -6.15 -3.71 9.92
CA PHE A 105 -5.62 -2.72 10.87
C PHE A 105 -6.45 -1.43 10.88
N VAL A 106 -6.88 -0.95 9.72
CA VAL A 106 -7.78 0.21 9.60
C VAL A 106 -9.09 -0.05 10.34
N ASP A 107 -9.74 -1.20 10.12
CA ASP A 107 -11.01 -1.57 10.74
C ASP A 107 -10.88 -1.70 12.27
N ILE A 108 -9.82 -2.35 12.75
CA ILE A 108 -9.54 -2.46 14.19
C ILE A 108 -9.37 -1.07 14.82
N LEU A 109 -8.56 -0.22 14.18
CA LEU A 109 -8.30 1.12 14.71
C LEU A 109 -9.55 2.01 14.67
N LEU A 110 -10.32 1.93 13.59
CA LEU A 110 -11.58 2.64 13.45
C LEU A 110 -12.60 2.21 14.51
N LEU A 111 -12.69 0.89 14.77
CA LEU A 111 -13.51 0.34 15.84
C LEU A 111 -13.14 0.97 17.19
N TYR A 112 -11.85 0.98 17.54
CA TYR A 112 -11.39 1.52 18.81
C TYR A 112 -11.61 3.03 18.92
N VAL A 113 -11.26 3.80 17.87
CA VAL A 113 -11.41 5.26 17.87
C VAL A 113 -12.90 5.65 17.98
N ALA A 114 -13.77 5.05 17.18
CA ALA A 114 -15.21 5.35 17.22
C ALA A 114 -15.86 4.91 18.54
N ALA A 115 -15.55 3.71 19.05
CA ALA A 115 -16.04 3.26 20.35
C ALA A 115 -15.59 4.18 21.49
N TYR A 116 -14.33 4.64 21.45
CA TYR A 116 -13.78 5.53 22.45
C TYR A 116 -14.40 6.94 22.39
N LEU A 117 -14.63 7.48 21.19
CA LEU A 117 -15.25 8.81 21.01
C LEU A 117 -16.71 8.83 21.44
N LEU A 118 -17.48 7.79 21.05
CA LEU A 118 -18.93 7.72 21.24
C LEU A 118 -19.34 7.01 22.54
N GLY A 119 -18.35 6.49 23.30
CA GLY A 119 -18.57 5.83 24.58
C GLY A 119 -19.28 4.47 24.50
N ASN A 120 -19.39 3.89 23.30
CA ASN A 120 -20.08 2.60 23.10
C ASN A 120 -19.43 1.77 21.99
N ARG A 121 -19.08 0.52 22.34
CA ARG A 121 -18.44 -0.44 21.41
C ARG A 121 -19.25 -0.75 20.15
N TRP A 122 -20.59 -0.68 20.25
CA TRP A 122 -21.45 -0.96 19.11
C TRP A 122 -21.30 0.08 17.99
N TYR A 123 -21.11 1.35 18.34
CA TYR A 123 -20.81 2.38 17.34
C TYR A 123 -19.44 2.15 16.67
N GLY A 124 -18.47 1.63 17.43
CA GLY A 124 -17.19 1.22 16.84
C GLY A 124 -17.35 0.09 15.83
N LEU A 125 -18.11 -0.95 16.19
CA LEU A 125 -18.40 -2.07 15.27
C LEU A 125 -19.15 -1.60 14.02
N MET A 126 -20.14 -0.71 14.18
CA MET A 126 -20.88 -0.15 13.04
C MET A 126 -19.94 0.67 12.11
N ALA A 127 -19.07 1.49 12.67
CA ALA A 127 -18.14 2.30 11.90
C ALA A 127 -17.17 1.41 11.09
N ALA A 128 -16.57 0.39 11.70
CA ALA A 128 -15.69 -0.56 11.03
C ALA A 128 -16.47 -1.35 9.94
N ALA A 129 -17.64 -1.88 10.26
CA ALA A 129 -18.45 -2.62 9.30
C ALA A 129 -18.87 -1.76 8.10
N LEU A 130 -19.29 -0.51 8.33
CA LEU A 130 -19.67 0.42 7.26
C LEU A 130 -18.50 0.78 6.38
N TRP A 131 -17.30 0.98 6.97
CA TRP A 131 -16.08 1.23 6.21
C TRP A 131 -15.68 0.00 5.38
N GLY A 132 -15.58 -1.18 6.01
CA GLY A 132 -15.11 -2.40 5.37
C GLY A 132 -15.99 -2.85 4.19
N VAL A 133 -17.31 -2.58 4.23
CA VAL A 133 -18.24 -2.88 3.12
C VAL A 133 -18.51 -1.70 2.19
N SER A 134 -17.94 -0.53 2.48
CA SER A 134 -18.12 0.64 1.63
C SER A 134 -17.44 0.47 0.28
N SER A 135 -17.93 1.13 -0.75
CA SER A 135 -17.29 1.15 -2.06
C SER A 135 -15.86 1.69 -2.00
N VAL A 136 -15.60 2.65 -1.10
CA VAL A 136 -14.26 3.23 -0.90
C VAL A 136 -13.32 2.22 -0.24
N GLY A 137 -13.75 1.54 0.83
CA GLY A 137 -12.97 0.50 1.50
C GLY A 137 -12.62 -0.65 0.55
N ILE A 138 -13.61 -1.15 -0.21
CA ILE A 138 -13.42 -2.21 -1.19
C ILE A 138 -12.48 -1.76 -2.32
N SER A 139 -12.69 -0.56 -2.88
CA SER A 139 -11.85 -0.04 -3.97
C SER A 139 -10.40 0.14 -3.52
N ASN A 140 -10.18 0.69 -2.33
CA ASN A 140 -8.82 0.86 -1.79
C ASN A 140 -8.14 -0.49 -1.48
N CYS A 141 -8.91 -1.52 -1.14
CA CYS A 141 -8.38 -2.87 -0.97
C CYS A 141 -7.97 -3.50 -2.31
N MET A 142 -8.76 -3.26 -3.37
CA MET A 142 -8.52 -3.84 -4.70
C MET A 142 -7.44 -3.09 -5.50
N LEU A 143 -7.23 -1.82 -5.25
CA LEU A 143 -6.22 -1.00 -5.93
C LEU A 143 -4.88 -1.14 -5.21
N ILE A 144 -3.86 -1.62 -5.91
CA ILE A 144 -2.53 -1.88 -5.34
C ILE A 144 -1.74 -0.56 -5.29
N ARG A 145 -2.10 0.27 -4.29
CA ARG A 145 -1.54 1.61 -4.02
C ARG A 145 -1.52 1.87 -2.52
N MET A 146 -0.76 2.88 -2.11
CA MET A 146 -0.51 3.22 -0.70
C MET A 146 -1.73 3.78 0.06
N TYR A 147 -2.90 3.90 -0.53
CA TYR A 147 -4.04 4.63 0.07
C TYR A 147 -4.53 4.03 1.38
N LEU A 148 -4.54 2.69 1.54
CA LEU A 148 -4.89 2.07 2.82
C LEU A 148 -3.85 2.34 3.90
N LEU A 149 -2.55 2.33 3.56
CA LEU A 149 -1.51 2.70 4.51
C LEU A 149 -1.63 4.18 4.92
N GLN A 150 -1.96 5.06 3.98
CA GLN A 150 -2.22 6.47 4.28
C GLN A 150 -3.44 6.63 5.19
N THR A 151 -4.53 5.90 4.92
CA THR A 151 -5.73 5.89 5.78
C THR A 151 -5.38 5.42 7.19
N LEU A 152 -4.60 4.35 7.33
CA LEU A 152 -4.12 3.85 8.62
C LEU A 152 -3.33 4.91 9.37
N ASN A 153 -2.40 5.60 8.71
CA ASN A 153 -1.60 6.66 9.33
C ASN A 153 -2.45 7.85 9.81
N VAL A 154 -3.44 8.28 9.01
CA VAL A 154 -4.38 9.35 9.41
C VAL A 154 -5.22 8.92 10.63
N LEU A 155 -5.69 7.67 10.66
CA LEU A 155 -6.42 7.14 11.82
C LEU A 155 -5.53 7.01 13.07
N LEU A 156 -4.28 6.60 12.92
CA LEU A 156 -3.31 6.56 14.03
C LEU A 156 -3.08 7.96 14.60
N LEU A 157 -2.87 8.94 13.74
CA LEU A 157 -2.72 10.35 14.15
C LEU A 157 -3.98 10.83 14.88
N THR A 158 -5.16 10.51 14.35
CA THR A 158 -6.46 10.83 14.99
C THR A 158 -6.57 10.18 16.36
N ALA A 159 -6.23 8.88 16.48
CA ALA A 159 -6.28 8.14 17.74
C ALA A 159 -5.38 8.78 18.81
N VAL A 160 -4.16 9.15 18.42
CA VAL A 160 -3.20 9.84 19.33
C VAL A 160 -3.76 11.21 19.79
N HIS A 161 -4.31 12.02 18.88
CA HIS A 161 -4.89 13.31 19.23
C HIS A 161 -6.08 13.15 20.19
N VAL A 162 -7.00 12.23 19.89
CA VAL A 162 -8.16 11.95 20.75
C VAL A 162 -7.71 11.49 22.15
N TYR A 163 -6.70 10.62 22.21
CA TYR A 163 -6.14 10.17 23.48
C TYR A 163 -5.55 11.32 24.30
N ILE A 164 -4.73 12.19 23.69
CA ILE A 164 -4.11 13.34 24.33
C ILE A 164 -5.17 14.31 24.87
N LEU A 165 -6.16 14.66 24.04
CA LEU A 165 -7.21 15.60 24.41
C LEU A 165 -8.03 15.10 25.61
N ARG A 166 -8.40 13.81 25.63
CA ARG A 166 -9.17 13.24 26.75
C ARG A 166 -8.39 13.11 28.06
N HIS A 167 -7.09 12.86 27.97
CA HIS A 167 -6.25 12.73 29.15
C HIS A 167 -5.65 14.06 29.60
N LYS A 168 -6.04 15.20 28.98
CA LYS A 168 -5.54 16.55 29.32
C LYS A 168 -4.01 16.61 29.43
N LYS A 169 -3.31 15.75 28.72
CA LYS A 169 -1.85 15.79 28.66
C LYS A 169 -1.42 17.03 27.88
N LYS A 170 -0.58 17.87 28.50
CA LYS A 170 0.06 18.97 27.78
C LYS A 170 0.98 18.35 26.72
N MET A 171 0.71 18.68 25.47
CA MET A 171 1.64 18.34 24.39
C MET A 171 2.88 19.20 24.54
N THR A 172 4.01 18.58 24.77
CA THR A 172 5.31 19.26 24.71
C THR A 172 5.82 19.19 23.27
N VAL A 173 6.33 20.30 22.77
CA VAL A 173 6.84 20.54 21.40
C VAL A 173 7.74 19.41 20.82
N PRO A 174 8.47 18.59 21.61
CA PRO A 174 9.30 17.52 21.08
C PRO A 174 8.59 16.40 20.31
N TYR A 175 7.26 16.37 20.32
CA TYR A 175 6.50 15.33 19.60
C TYR A 175 6.10 15.75 18.17
N PHE A 176 6.57 16.90 17.68
CA PHE A 176 6.22 17.46 16.36
C PHE A 176 7.43 17.73 15.44
N ILE A 177 8.62 17.23 15.79
CA ILE A 177 9.81 17.34 14.93
C ILE A 177 10.17 15.96 14.39
#